data_ee19c29ec3ce5201d27506056b7e57c6
#
_entry.id   ee19c29ec3ce5201d27506056b7e57c6
#
_cell.length_a   1.000
_cell.length_b   1.000
_cell.length_c   1.000
_cell.angle_alpha   90.00
_cell.angle_beta   90.00
_cell.angle_gamma   90.00
#
_symmetry.space_group_name_H-M   'P 1'
#
loop_
_entity.id
_entity.type
_entity.pdbx_description
1 polymer ?
#
loop_
_entity_poly.entity_id
_entity_poly.type
_entity_poly.pdbx_seq_one_letter_code
_entity_poly.pdbx_strand_id
1 'polypeptide(L)'
;MIAWQNEMLNYRDKNGKAYSPTYLKTLHGQLSAILNHAVRFYGLKSNAAATAGCMGSEKHKEMLFWTKEEYLKFAEAMMDKPQSYYAFEVLYWCGIREGELLALTPADFDLDKGLLSITKSYQRLKGRDVITDPKTPKSVRVIQMPQFLTDEIRDYLKSFYKVQPDQRIFEVTKSYLHHEMDRGAKEAGVKRIRIHDLRHSHVSLLIEMGFSALAIADRVGHESVDITYKYAHLFPSKQQEMAQKLDMERKEG
;
A
#
# COMPACT_ATOMS: atom_id res chain seq x y z
N MET A 1 12.60 19.93 28.25
CA MET A 1 12.52 18.87 27.24
C MET A 1 12.44 17.49 27.87
N ILE A 2 13.42 17.07 28.64
CA ILE A 2 13.45 15.73 29.30
C ILE A 2 12.22 15.51 30.21
N ALA A 3 11.81 16.48 31.01
CA ALA A 3 10.60 16.36 31.85
C ALA A 3 9.34 16.05 31.00
N TRP A 4 9.16 16.75 29.87
CA TRP A 4 8.06 16.50 28.94
C TRP A 4 8.16 15.11 28.30
N GLN A 5 9.36 14.65 27.93
CA GLN A 5 9.54 13.28 27.41
C GLN A 5 9.13 12.24 28.45
N ASN A 6 9.54 12.43 29.71
CA ASN A 6 9.16 11.52 30.80
C ASN A 6 7.65 11.52 31.03
N GLU A 7 6.99 12.67 30.95
CA GLU A 7 5.54 12.77 31.05
C GLU A 7 4.86 11.99 29.92
N MET A 8 5.30 12.16 28.67
CA MET A 8 4.75 11.41 27.51
C MET A 8 5.00 9.91 27.60
N LEU A 9 6.16 9.47 28.07
CA LEU A 9 6.49 8.05 28.25
C LEU A 9 5.64 7.40 29.36
N ASN A 10 5.35 8.15 30.43
CA ASN A 10 4.58 7.68 31.57
C ASN A 10 3.08 7.87 31.42
N TYR A 11 2.63 8.57 30.36
CA TYR A 11 1.22 8.80 30.11
C TYR A 11 0.44 7.47 30.01
N ARG A 12 -0.73 7.45 30.64
CA ARG A 12 -1.72 6.39 30.50
C ARG A 12 -3.09 7.02 30.29
N ASP A 13 -3.84 6.50 29.31
CA ASP A 13 -5.22 6.90 29.11
C ASP A 13 -6.16 6.34 30.19
N LYS A 14 -7.44 6.68 30.13
CA LYS A 14 -8.47 6.21 31.05
C LYS A 14 -8.61 4.68 31.14
N ASN A 15 -8.06 3.93 30.17
CA ASN A 15 -8.04 2.49 30.09
C ASN A 15 -6.65 1.91 30.49
N GLY A 16 -5.73 2.74 31.01
CA GLY A 16 -4.37 2.34 31.37
C GLY A 16 -3.41 2.15 30.18
N LYS A 17 -3.81 2.52 28.96
CA LYS A 17 -3.00 2.32 27.76
C LYS A 17 -1.96 3.43 27.58
N ALA A 18 -0.70 3.04 27.36
CA ALA A 18 0.40 3.97 27.03
C ALA A 18 0.35 4.40 25.57
N TYR A 19 1.00 5.53 25.25
CA TYR A 19 1.30 5.85 23.86
C TYR A 19 2.18 4.80 23.22
N SER A 20 1.93 4.51 21.92
CA SER A 20 2.79 3.58 21.20
C SER A 20 4.19 4.17 20.96
N PRO A 21 5.25 3.34 20.93
CA PRO A 21 6.60 3.82 20.65
C PRO A 21 6.71 4.61 19.33
N THR A 22 5.97 4.18 18.30
CA THR A 22 5.93 4.87 16.99
C THR A 22 5.26 6.24 17.10
N TYR A 23 4.18 6.37 17.89
CA TYR A 23 3.53 7.67 18.12
C TYR A 23 4.47 8.63 18.86
N LEU A 24 5.16 8.16 19.90
CA LEU A 24 6.14 8.95 20.64
C LEU A 24 7.28 9.42 19.73
N LYS A 25 7.79 8.55 18.86
CA LYS A 25 8.81 8.92 17.85
C LYS A 25 8.29 10.00 16.89
N THR A 26 7.06 9.87 16.42
CA THR A 26 6.43 10.85 15.52
C THR A 26 6.27 12.19 16.21
N LEU A 27 5.76 12.20 17.44
CA LEU A 27 5.56 13.42 18.24
C LEU A 27 6.89 14.15 18.50
N HIS A 28 7.93 13.37 18.87
CA HIS A 28 9.27 13.92 19.04
C HIS A 28 9.82 14.51 17.73
N GLY A 29 9.65 13.81 16.60
CA GLY A 29 10.09 14.28 15.28
C GLY A 29 9.42 15.59 14.87
N GLN A 30 8.11 15.74 15.10
CA GLN A 30 7.38 16.99 14.83
C GLN A 30 7.90 18.15 15.68
N LEU A 31 8.10 17.93 16.97
CA LEU A 31 8.63 18.94 17.85
C LEU A 31 10.07 19.33 17.46
N SER A 32 10.91 18.35 17.12
CA SER A 32 12.28 18.61 16.66
C SER A 32 12.30 19.42 15.35
N ALA A 33 11.37 19.16 14.42
CA ALA A 33 11.23 19.95 13.20
C ALA A 33 10.86 21.42 13.49
N ILE A 34 9.92 21.65 14.40
CA ILE A 34 9.53 23.00 14.84
C ILE A 34 10.71 23.72 15.48
N LEU A 35 11.45 23.06 16.36
CA LEU A 35 12.61 23.67 17.01
C LEU A 35 13.77 23.93 16.04
N ASN A 36 13.99 23.06 15.05
CA ASN A 36 14.95 23.30 13.97
C ASN A 36 14.57 24.55 13.14
N HIS A 37 13.27 24.72 12.86
CA HIS A 37 12.78 25.92 12.19
C HIS A 37 13.04 27.16 13.05
N ALA A 38 12.78 27.09 14.36
CA ALA A 38 13.05 28.18 15.28
C ALA A 38 14.55 28.51 15.39
N VAL A 39 15.43 27.53 15.36
CA VAL A 39 16.89 27.75 15.29
C VAL A 39 17.26 28.49 14.00
N ARG A 40 16.69 28.08 12.86
CA ARG A 40 17.05 28.67 11.57
C ARG A 40 16.51 30.08 11.35
N PHE A 41 15.30 30.37 11.82
CA PHE A 41 14.57 31.58 11.44
C PHE A 41 14.26 32.54 12.60
N TYR A 42 14.30 32.07 13.84
CA TYR A 42 13.87 32.85 15.02
C TYR A 42 14.96 33.00 16.12
N GLY A 43 16.20 32.70 15.77
CA GLY A 43 17.34 32.95 16.69
C GLY A 43 17.39 32.02 17.92
N LEU A 44 16.66 30.90 17.91
CA LEU A 44 16.82 29.91 18.98
C LEU A 44 18.23 29.33 18.92
N LYS A 45 18.93 29.29 20.04
CA LYS A 45 20.37 28.90 20.10
C LYS A 45 20.60 27.45 19.71
N SER A 46 19.70 26.52 20.05
CA SER A 46 19.84 25.10 19.77
C SER A 46 18.50 24.39 19.84
N ASN A 47 18.42 23.23 19.18
CA ASN A 47 17.24 22.36 19.23
C ASN A 47 17.30 21.48 20.48
N ALA A 48 16.56 21.86 21.53
CA ALA A 48 16.50 21.10 22.78
C ALA A 48 15.91 19.68 22.61
N ALA A 49 15.09 19.41 21.57
CA ALA A 49 14.59 18.07 21.30
C ALA A 49 15.72 17.18 20.73
N ALA A 50 16.52 17.70 19.81
CA ALA A 50 17.66 16.96 19.28
C ALA A 50 18.69 16.67 20.40
N THR A 51 18.95 17.63 21.27
CA THR A 51 19.86 17.45 22.40
C THR A 51 19.36 16.42 23.42
N ALA A 52 18.06 16.35 23.66
CA ALA A 52 17.46 15.38 24.60
C ALA A 52 17.41 13.94 24.07
N GLY A 53 17.64 13.74 22.77
CA GLY A 53 17.54 12.44 22.14
C GLY A 53 16.12 12.02 21.77
N CYS A 54 16.01 11.02 20.91
CA CYS A 54 14.71 10.56 20.37
C CYS A 54 13.88 9.87 21.45
N MET A 55 12.58 10.17 21.48
CA MET A 55 11.58 9.53 22.32
C MET A 55 10.84 8.47 21.49
N GLY A 56 10.85 7.23 21.98
CA GLY A 56 10.20 6.10 21.30
C GLY A 56 11.07 5.46 20.22
N SER A 57 10.53 4.48 19.57
CA SER A 57 11.22 3.70 18.55
C SER A 57 10.27 3.28 17.43
N GLU A 58 10.83 2.99 16.28
CA GLU A 58 10.09 2.35 15.18
C GLU A 58 10.15 0.83 15.39
N LYS A 59 9.05 0.26 15.82
CA LYS A 59 8.92 -1.20 15.77
C LYS A 59 8.50 -1.55 14.34
N HIS A 60 9.39 -2.14 13.58
CA HIS A 60 9.02 -2.80 12.34
C HIS A 60 8.11 -3.98 12.70
N LYS A 61 6.83 -3.81 12.43
CA LYS A 61 5.92 -4.97 12.42
C LYS A 61 6.25 -5.77 11.17
N GLU A 62 6.28 -7.08 11.33
CA GLU A 62 6.37 -7.98 10.20
C GLU A 62 5.31 -7.63 9.15
N MET A 63 5.72 -7.54 7.89
CA MET A 63 4.80 -7.28 6.79
C MET A 63 3.96 -8.53 6.57
N LEU A 64 2.67 -8.42 6.85
CA LEU A 64 1.73 -9.48 6.52
C LEU A 64 1.39 -9.41 5.03
N PHE A 65 1.29 -10.57 4.41
CA PHE A 65 0.81 -10.72 3.04
C PHE A 65 0.15 -12.09 2.89
N TRP A 66 -0.68 -12.24 1.87
CA TRP A 66 -1.24 -13.51 1.45
C TRP A 66 -0.42 -14.09 0.30
N THR A 67 -0.25 -15.42 0.31
CA THR A 67 0.15 -16.16 -0.88
C THR A 67 -0.96 -16.11 -1.93
N LYS A 68 -0.65 -16.52 -3.15
CA LYS A 68 -1.66 -16.62 -4.20
C LYS A 68 -2.82 -17.54 -3.81
N GLU A 69 -2.52 -18.67 -3.18
CA GLU A 69 -3.51 -19.65 -2.73
C GLU A 69 -4.42 -19.08 -1.63
N GLU A 70 -3.87 -18.34 -0.66
CA GLU A 70 -4.64 -17.66 0.38
C GLU A 70 -5.57 -16.60 -0.23
N TYR A 71 -5.07 -15.84 -1.21
CA TYR A 71 -5.87 -14.85 -1.91
C TYR A 71 -7.01 -15.48 -2.72
N LEU A 72 -6.76 -16.54 -3.47
CA LEU A 72 -7.80 -17.21 -4.27
C LEU A 72 -8.93 -17.76 -3.40
N LYS A 73 -8.64 -18.33 -2.22
CA LYS A 73 -9.66 -18.73 -1.25
C LYS A 73 -10.49 -17.54 -0.77
N PHE A 74 -9.83 -16.41 -0.51
CA PHE A 74 -10.53 -15.19 -0.14
C PHE A 74 -11.42 -14.66 -1.26
N ALA A 75 -10.92 -14.63 -2.50
CA ALA A 75 -11.66 -14.17 -3.68
C ALA A 75 -12.92 -15.03 -3.91
N GLU A 76 -12.82 -16.37 -3.76
CA GLU A 76 -13.96 -17.27 -3.84
C GLU A 76 -15.04 -16.91 -2.81
N ALA A 77 -14.66 -16.64 -1.56
CA ALA A 77 -15.58 -16.21 -0.50
C ALA A 77 -16.21 -14.82 -0.73
N MET A 78 -15.70 -14.04 -1.69
CA MET A 78 -16.23 -12.71 -2.04
C MET A 78 -17.18 -12.70 -3.22
N MET A 79 -17.35 -13.83 -3.93
CA MET A 79 -18.16 -13.92 -5.17
C MET A 79 -19.65 -13.62 -4.95
N ASP A 80 -20.16 -13.75 -3.73
CA ASP A 80 -21.54 -13.41 -3.34
C ASP A 80 -21.85 -11.91 -3.46
N LYS A 81 -20.79 -11.05 -3.51
CA LYS A 81 -20.90 -9.59 -3.58
C LYS A 81 -20.02 -9.03 -4.68
N PRO A 82 -20.55 -8.90 -5.91
CA PRO A 82 -19.76 -8.49 -7.08
C PRO A 82 -18.92 -7.22 -6.86
N GLN A 83 -19.48 -6.20 -6.23
CA GLN A 83 -18.76 -4.96 -5.96
C GLN A 83 -17.52 -5.17 -5.07
N SER A 84 -17.63 -6.04 -4.06
CA SER A 84 -16.51 -6.38 -3.18
C SER A 84 -15.50 -7.26 -3.93
N TYR A 85 -15.97 -8.26 -4.63
CA TYR A 85 -15.13 -9.17 -5.42
C TYR A 85 -14.23 -8.39 -6.39
N TYR A 86 -14.81 -7.58 -7.28
CA TYR A 86 -14.04 -6.81 -8.25
C TYR A 86 -13.13 -5.76 -7.61
N ALA A 87 -13.54 -5.16 -6.49
CA ALA A 87 -12.67 -4.24 -5.76
C ALA A 87 -11.40 -4.94 -5.26
N PHE A 88 -11.53 -6.14 -4.69
CA PHE A 88 -10.38 -6.91 -4.22
C PHE A 88 -9.55 -7.49 -5.34
N GLU A 89 -10.16 -7.92 -6.45
CA GLU A 89 -9.46 -8.36 -7.67
C GLU A 89 -8.53 -7.25 -8.20
N VAL A 90 -9.03 -6.03 -8.34
CA VAL A 90 -8.21 -4.89 -8.79
C VAL A 90 -7.11 -4.56 -7.77
N LEU A 91 -7.40 -4.58 -6.47
CA LEU A 91 -6.39 -4.32 -5.42
C LEU A 91 -5.25 -5.34 -5.45
N TYR A 92 -5.58 -6.62 -5.58
CA TYR A 92 -4.59 -7.69 -5.54
C TYR A 92 -3.79 -7.77 -6.85
N TRP A 93 -4.45 -7.86 -8.00
CA TRP A 93 -3.78 -8.10 -9.28
C TRP A 93 -3.11 -6.86 -9.89
N CYS A 94 -3.54 -5.66 -9.51
CA CYS A 94 -2.88 -4.42 -9.93
C CYS A 94 -1.97 -3.82 -8.85
N GLY A 95 -2.05 -4.26 -7.60
CA GLY A 95 -1.24 -3.76 -6.50
C GLY A 95 -1.46 -2.28 -6.19
N ILE A 96 -2.64 -1.73 -6.49
CA ILE A 96 -2.96 -0.31 -6.29
C ILE A 96 -3.30 -0.01 -4.83
N ARG A 97 -3.30 1.27 -4.47
CA ARG A 97 -3.69 1.71 -3.13
C ARG A 97 -5.21 1.77 -2.99
N GLU A 98 -5.74 1.54 -1.79
CA GLU A 98 -7.17 1.63 -1.50
C GLU A 98 -7.81 2.96 -1.95
N GLY A 99 -7.11 4.08 -1.72
CA GLY A 99 -7.60 5.38 -2.17
C GLY A 99 -7.58 5.54 -3.70
N GLU A 100 -6.65 4.90 -4.40
CA GLU A 100 -6.61 4.84 -5.86
C GLU A 100 -7.79 4.02 -6.39
N LEU A 101 -8.05 2.83 -5.83
CA LEU A 101 -9.21 2.00 -6.17
C LEU A 101 -10.52 2.78 -6.05
N LEU A 102 -10.75 3.41 -4.90
CA LEU A 102 -12.01 4.13 -4.62
C LEU A 102 -12.21 5.37 -5.48
N ALA A 103 -11.17 5.83 -6.19
CA ALA A 103 -11.25 6.95 -7.14
C ALA A 103 -11.53 6.49 -8.58
N LEU A 104 -11.44 5.18 -8.89
CA LEU A 104 -11.56 4.68 -10.25
C LEU A 104 -12.93 4.94 -10.86
N THR A 105 -12.90 5.32 -12.13
CA THR A 105 -14.05 5.57 -13.01
C THR A 105 -13.90 4.74 -14.29
N PRO A 106 -14.94 4.55 -15.09
CA PRO A 106 -14.83 3.84 -16.37
C PRO A 106 -13.76 4.43 -17.29
N ALA A 107 -13.57 5.76 -17.29
CA ALA A 107 -12.58 6.45 -18.11
C ALA A 107 -11.11 6.10 -17.75
N ASP A 108 -10.85 5.51 -16.59
CA ASP A 108 -9.51 5.08 -16.20
C ASP A 108 -9.09 3.75 -16.85
N PHE A 109 -10.03 3.03 -17.48
CA PHE A 109 -9.78 1.74 -18.12
C PHE A 109 -9.79 1.84 -19.65
N ASP A 110 -8.66 1.51 -20.29
CA ASP A 110 -8.61 1.18 -21.72
C ASP A 110 -8.69 -0.35 -21.84
N LEU A 111 -9.92 -0.87 -21.90
CA LEU A 111 -10.17 -2.32 -21.91
C LEU A 111 -9.75 -3.00 -23.22
N ASP A 112 -9.56 -2.25 -24.30
CA ASP A 112 -9.11 -2.81 -25.57
C ASP A 112 -7.61 -3.09 -25.54
N LYS A 113 -6.86 -2.24 -24.81
CA LYS A 113 -5.43 -2.41 -24.58
C LYS A 113 -5.10 -3.10 -23.25
N GLY A 114 -6.10 -3.33 -22.39
CA GLY A 114 -5.90 -3.89 -21.06
C GLY A 114 -5.12 -2.95 -20.13
N LEU A 115 -5.32 -1.64 -20.24
CA LEU A 115 -4.59 -0.64 -19.46
C LEU A 115 -5.48 -0.03 -18.37
N LEU A 116 -4.89 0.19 -17.18
CA LEU A 116 -5.48 0.90 -16.07
C LEU A 116 -4.64 2.13 -15.74
N SER A 117 -5.24 3.31 -15.84
CA SER A 117 -4.61 4.59 -15.52
C SER A 117 -4.85 4.97 -14.07
N ILE A 118 -3.78 5.22 -13.31
CA ILE A 118 -3.85 5.68 -11.92
C ILE A 118 -3.42 7.15 -11.89
N THR A 119 -4.40 8.05 -11.83
CA THR A 119 -4.20 9.51 -11.90
C THR A 119 -4.80 10.26 -10.73
N LYS A 120 -5.54 9.59 -9.85
CA LYS A 120 -6.29 10.23 -8.77
C LYS A 120 -6.42 9.33 -7.54
N SER A 121 -6.79 9.91 -6.42
CA SER A 121 -6.99 9.20 -5.15
C SER A 121 -8.18 9.77 -4.40
N TYR A 122 -8.97 8.88 -3.80
CA TYR A 122 -10.14 9.21 -3.00
C TYR A 122 -9.78 9.34 -1.52
N GLN A 123 -10.35 10.36 -0.90
CA GLN A 123 -10.34 10.56 0.54
C GLN A 123 -11.75 10.99 1.01
N ARG A 124 -12.09 10.67 2.26
CA ARG A 124 -13.29 11.22 2.91
C ARG A 124 -12.86 12.15 4.04
N LEU A 125 -13.06 13.44 3.84
CA LEU A 125 -12.67 14.48 4.78
C LEU A 125 -13.92 15.17 5.36
N LYS A 126 -14.08 15.13 6.68
CA LYS A 126 -15.22 15.74 7.40
C LYS A 126 -16.59 15.33 6.80
N GLY A 127 -16.71 14.04 6.44
CA GLY A 127 -17.96 13.50 5.87
C GLY A 127 -18.17 13.76 4.38
N ARG A 128 -17.27 14.48 3.70
CA ARG A 128 -17.33 14.76 2.26
C ARG A 128 -16.33 13.93 1.49
N ASP A 129 -16.76 13.43 0.35
CA ASP A 129 -15.91 12.72 -0.59
C ASP A 129 -15.05 13.73 -1.35
N VAL A 130 -13.74 13.49 -1.39
CA VAL A 130 -12.76 14.36 -2.04
C VAL A 130 -11.87 13.51 -2.93
N ILE A 131 -11.83 13.85 -4.21
CA ILE A 131 -10.86 13.29 -5.16
C ILE A 131 -9.70 14.27 -5.24
N THR A 132 -8.48 13.75 -5.08
CA THR A 132 -7.24 14.53 -5.12
C THR A 132 -6.28 13.92 -6.12
N ASP A 133 -5.34 14.72 -6.58
CA ASP A 133 -4.19 14.21 -7.31
C ASP A 133 -3.38 13.24 -6.42
N PRO A 134 -2.63 12.33 -7.04
CA PRO A 134 -1.73 11.46 -6.30
C PRO A 134 -0.68 12.25 -5.53
N LYS A 135 -0.24 11.68 -4.39
CA LYS A 135 0.68 12.33 -3.46
C LYS A 135 2.03 12.70 -4.06
N THR A 136 2.49 11.95 -5.07
CA THR A 136 3.78 12.17 -5.74
C THR A 136 3.63 11.94 -7.25
N PRO A 137 4.47 12.57 -8.08
CA PRO A 137 4.45 12.37 -9.53
C PRO A 137 4.57 10.89 -9.95
N LYS A 138 5.39 10.10 -9.27
CA LYS A 138 5.55 8.65 -9.52
C LYS A 138 4.32 7.81 -9.18
N SER A 139 3.37 8.36 -8.44
CA SER A 139 2.09 7.70 -8.20
C SER A 139 1.18 7.73 -9.42
N VAL A 140 1.37 8.69 -10.34
CA VAL A 140 0.72 8.71 -11.65
C VAL A 140 1.40 7.66 -12.53
N ARG A 141 0.63 6.67 -12.96
CA ARG A 141 1.15 5.54 -13.74
C ARG A 141 0.06 4.84 -14.52
N VAL A 142 0.47 4.08 -15.51
CA VAL A 142 -0.40 3.17 -16.25
C VAL A 142 0.03 1.73 -15.95
N ILE A 143 -0.92 0.88 -15.65
CA ILE A 143 -0.70 -0.52 -15.30
C ILE A 143 -1.27 -1.39 -16.43
N GLN A 144 -0.46 -2.29 -16.99
CA GLN A 144 -0.96 -3.36 -17.85
C GLN A 144 -1.67 -4.39 -16.99
N MET A 145 -2.97 -4.55 -17.17
CA MET A 145 -3.76 -5.56 -16.48
C MET A 145 -3.54 -6.94 -17.10
N PRO A 146 -3.63 -8.02 -16.31
CA PRO A 146 -3.78 -9.37 -16.85
C PRO A 146 -5.06 -9.48 -17.68
N GLN A 147 -5.04 -10.31 -18.74
CA GLN A 147 -6.18 -10.43 -19.66
C GLN A 147 -7.47 -10.87 -18.93
N PHE A 148 -7.38 -11.86 -18.05
CA PHE A 148 -8.55 -12.33 -17.29
C PHE A 148 -9.20 -11.18 -16.49
N LEU A 149 -8.39 -10.33 -15.82
CA LEU A 149 -8.91 -9.19 -15.06
C LEU A 149 -9.54 -8.15 -15.99
N THR A 150 -8.96 -7.93 -17.17
CA THR A 150 -9.52 -7.02 -18.18
C THR A 150 -10.90 -7.49 -18.62
N ASP A 151 -11.07 -8.80 -18.84
CA ASP A 151 -12.35 -9.40 -19.25
C ASP A 151 -13.38 -9.34 -18.11
N GLU A 152 -12.96 -9.64 -16.89
CA GLU A 152 -13.80 -9.52 -15.70
C GLU A 152 -14.28 -8.08 -15.46
N ILE A 153 -13.38 -7.09 -15.56
CA ILE A 153 -13.76 -5.68 -15.41
C ILE A 153 -14.68 -5.23 -16.54
N ARG A 154 -14.46 -5.71 -17.79
CA ARG A 154 -15.35 -5.45 -18.91
C ARG A 154 -16.77 -5.93 -18.60
N ASP A 155 -16.91 -7.14 -18.08
CA ASP A 155 -18.22 -7.69 -17.74
C ASP A 155 -18.84 -7.00 -16.52
N TYR A 156 -18.04 -6.63 -15.54
CA TYR A 156 -18.49 -5.84 -14.40
C TYR A 156 -19.03 -4.47 -14.85
N LEU A 157 -18.32 -3.76 -15.72
CA LEU A 157 -18.79 -2.46 -16.23
C LEU A 157 -20.05 -2.56 -17.09
N LYS A 158 -20.27 -3.67 -17.81
CA LYS A 158 -21.54 -3.92 -18.52
C LYS A 158 -22.74 -4.09 -17.57
N SER A 159 -22.51 -4.50 -16.33
CA SER A 159 -23.58 -4.67 -15.34
C SER A 159 -24.17 -3.35 -14.86
N PHE A 160 -23.48 -2.22 -15.07
CA PHE A 160 -23.96 -0.90 -14.68
C PHE A 160 -24.94 -0.35 -15.72
N TYR A 161 -26.06 0.17 -15.24
CA TYR A 161 -27.00 0.87 -16.09
C TYR A 161 -26.59 2.35 -16.25
N LYS A 162 -26.21 2.74 -17.47
CA LYS A 162 -25.86 4.16 -17.81
C LYS A 162 -24.81 4.80 -16.91
N VAL A 163 -23.76 4.06 -16.51
CA VAL A 163 -22.65 4.66 -15.77
C VAL A 163 -22.00 5.77 -16.60
N GLN A 164 -21.77 6.93 -15.96
CA GLN A 164 -21.06 8.04 -16.60
C GLN A 164 -19.54 7.76 -16.61
N PRO A 165 -18.80 8.25 -17.61
CA PRO A 165 -17.35 8.02 -17.69
C PRO A 165 -16.56 8.52 -16.47
N ASP A 166 -17.05 9.52 -15.77
CA ASP A 166 -16.45 10.16 -14.59
C ASP A 166 -17.07 9.70 -13.25
N GLN A 167 -18.08 8.83 -13.29
CA GLN A 167 -18.69 8.25 -12.09
C GLN A 167 -17.79 7.19 -11.50
N ARG A 168 -17.59 7.21 -10.16
CA ARG A 168 -16.83 6.17 -9.47
C ARG A 168 -17.51 4.80 -9.60
N ILE A 169 -16.76 3.77 -10.00
CA ILE A 169 -17.29 2.40 -10.12
C ILE A 169 -17.36 1.69 -8.77
N PHE A 170 -16.57 2.10 -7.78
CA PHE A 170 -16.59 1.58 -6.42
C PHE A 170 -17.13 2.66 -5.46
N GLU A 171 -18.45 2.83 -5.45
CA GLU A 171 -19.14 3.81 -4.60
C GLU A 171 -19.30 3.31 -3.16
N VAL A 172 -18.22 2.79 -2.59
CA VAL A 172 -18.14 2.32 -1.21
C VAL A 172 -17.16 3.15 -0.40
N THR A 173 -17.19 2.97 0.92
CA THR A 173 -16.26 3.61 1.84
C THR A 173 -15.09 2.67 2.18
N LYS A 174 -14.00 3.23 2.69
CA LYS A 174 -12.90 2.43 3.26
C LYS A 174 -13.41 1.48 4.36
N SER A 175 -14.29 1.98 5.22
CA SER A 175 -14.88 1.16 6.29
C SER A 175 -15.63 -0.05 5.75
N TYR A 176 -16.35 0.10 4.64
CA TYR A 176 -17.03 -1.01 3.98
C TYR A 176 -16.01 -2.08 3.53
N LEU A 177 -14.95 -1.69 2.83
CA LEU A 177 -13.91 -2.63 2.40
C LEU A 177 -13.23 -3.33 3.58
N HIS A 178 -13.01 -2.62 4.70
CA HIS A 178 -12.48 -3.24 5.91
C HIS A 178 -13.41 -4.30 6.49
N HIS A 179 -14.72 -4.05 6.54
CA HIS A 179 -15.71 -5.03 7.00
C HIS A 179 -15.77 -6.25 6.06
N GLU A 180 -15.74 -6.01 4.75
CA GLU A 180 -15.72 -7.10 3.77
C GLU A 180 -14.41 -7.92 3.84
N MET A 181 -13.28 -7.29 4.09
CA MET A 181 -12.01 -7.98 4.36
C MET A 181 -12.13 -8.87 5.62
N ASP A 182 -12.75 -8.37 6.69
CA ASP A 182 -12.95 -9.14 7.93
C ASP A 182 -13.87 -10.34 7.67
N ARG A 183 -14.98 -10.13 6.93
CA ARG A 183 -15.93 -11.17 6.56
C ARG A 183 -15.28 -12.24 5.70
N GLY A 184 -14.69 -11.85 4.57
CA GLY A 184 -14.12 -12.77 3.61
C GLY A 184 -12.92 -13.55 4.16
N ALA A 185 -12.05 -12.92 4.96
CA ALA A 185 -10.93 -13.61 5.58
C ALA A 185 -11.41 -14.69 6.58
N LYS A 186 -12.48 -14.40 7.34
CA LYS A 186 -13.09 -15.35 8.25
C LYS A 186 -13.74 -16.53 7.51
N GLU A 187 -14.48 -16.23 6.44
CA GLU A 187 -15.18 -17.24 5.63
C GLU A 187 -14.20 -18.15 4.87
N ALA A 188 -13.17 -17.57 4.29
CA ALA A 188 -12.11 -18.30 3.60
C ALA A 188 -11.14 -19.06 4.54
N GLY A 189 -11.20 -18.81 5.84
CA GLY A 189 -10.30 -19.43 6.83
C GLY A 189 -8.83 -18.97 6.65
N VAL A 190 -8.61 -17.76 6.10
CA VAL A 190 -7.26 -17.20 5.93
C VAL A 190 -6.95 -16.15 7.01
N LYS A 191 -5.65 -15.92 7.27
CA LYS A 191 -5.25 -14.88 8.23
C LYS A 191 -5.77 -13.51 7.82
N ARG A 192 -6.25 -12.72 8.77
CA ARG A 192 -6.66 -11.34 8.53
C ARG A 192 -5.43 -10.46 8.24
N ILE A 193 -5.41 -9.79 7.11
CA ILE A 193 -4.42 -8.77 6.74
C ILE A 193 -5.10 -7.42 6.50
N ARG A 194 -4.35 -6.31 6.48
CA ARG A 194 -4.90 -4.98 6.14
C ARG A 194 -5.14 -4.92 4.64
N ILE A 195 -6.06 -4.06 4.18
CA ILE A 195 -6.28 -3.83 2.75
C ILE A 195 -4.98 -3.41 2.04
N HIS A 196 -4.17 -2.57 2.69
CA HIS A 196 -2.86 -2.19 2.13
C HIS A 196 -1.89 -3.38 1.98
N ASP A 197 -2.06 -4.43 2.78
CA ASP A 197 -1.21 -5.62 2.70
C ASP A 197 -1.52 -6.49 1.45
N LEU A 198 -2.64 -6.26 0.75
CA LEU A 198 -2.89 -6.83 -0.59
C LEU A 198 -1.85 -6.34 -1.61
N ARG A 199 -1.44 -5.08 -1.51
CA ARG A 199 -0.33 -4.57 -2.30
C ARG A 199 1.00 -5.21 -1.90
N HIS A 200 1.21 -5.52 -0.63
CA HIS A 200 2.36 -6.32 -0.19
C HIS A 200 2.31 -7.74 -0.79
N SER A 201 1.11 -8.34 -0.83
CA SER A 201 0.88 -9.65 -1.46
C SER A 201 1.21 -9.62 -2.96
N HIS A 202 0.75 -8.58 -3.67
CA HIS A 202 1.09 -8.38 -5.09
C HIS A 202 2.59 -8.26 -5.32
N VAL A 203 3.30 -7.47 -4.51
CA VAL A 203 4.76 -7.33 -4.60
C VAL A 203 5.45 -8.66 -4.31
N SER A 204 5.01 -9.40 -3.28
CA SER A 204 5.55 -10.71 -2.95
C SER A 204 5.37 -11.72 -4.10
N LEU A 205 4.20 -11.75 -4.73
CA LEU A 205 3.92 -12.59 -5.89
C LEU A 205 4.85 -12.26 -7.07
N LEU A 206 5.05 -10.98 -7.38
CA LEU A 206 5.93 -10.57 -8.47
C LEU A 206 7.41 -10.92 -8.19
N ILE A 207 7.84 -10.85 -6.93
CA ILE A 207 9.18 -11.30 -6.52
C ILE A 207 9.32 -12.80 -6.73
N GLU A 208 8.33 -13.58 -6.32
CA GLU A 208 8.31 -15.05 -6.51
C GLU A 208 8.35 -15.42 -7.99
N MET A 209 7.68 -14.65 -8.85
CA MET A 209 7.72 -14.79 -10.31
C MET A 209 9.06 -14.35 -10.93
N GLY A 210 10.00 -13.81 -10.15
CA GLY A 210 11.34 -13.46 -10.59
C GLY A 210 11.50 -12.06 -11.19
N PHE A 211 10.50 -11.17 -11.06
CA PHE A 211 10.63 -9.81 -11.55
C PHE A 211 11.62 -8.99 -10.72
N SER A 212 12.29 -8.04 -11.37
CA SER A 212 13.26 -7.16 -10.71
C SER A 212 12.59 -6.16 -9.78
N ALA A 213 13.30 -5.72 -8.73
CA ALA A 213 12.81 -4.69 -7.81
C ALA A 213 12.45 -3.38 -8.53
N LEU A 214 13.17 -3.03 -9.60
CA LEU A 214 12.90 -1.85 -10.41
C LEU A 214 11.57 -1.96 -11.15
N ALA A 215 11.34 -3.07 -11.86
CA ALA A 215 10.08 -3.32 -12.58
C ALA A 215 8.88 -3.34 -11.63
N ILE A 216 9.04 -3.94 -10.45
CA ILE A 216 8.01 -3.95 -9.41
C ILE A 216 7.74 -2.53 -8.90
N ALA A 217 8.80 -1.74 -8.61
CA ALA A 217 8.66 -0.37 -8.14
C ALA A 217 7.89 0.52 -9.13
N ASP A 218 8.19 0.40 -10.42
CA ASP A 218 7.48 1.14 -11.49
C ASP A 218 5.99 0.73 -11.55
N ARG A 219 5.71 -0.57 -11.56
CA ARG A 219 4.34 -1.08 -11.61
C ARG A 219 3.48 -0.59 -10.46
N VAL A 220 3.99 -0.66 -9.24
CA VAL A 220 3.22 -0.26 -8.06
C VAL A 220 3.33 1.24 -7.75
N GLY A 221 4.20 1.98 -8.40
CA GLY A 221 4.43 3.43 -8.18
C GLY A 221 5.07 3.68 -6.81
N HIS A 222 6.21 3.03 -6.54
CA HIS A 222 7.06 3.36 -5.41
C HIS A 222 7.90 4.59 -5.72
N GLU A 223 7.98 5.53 -4.79
CA GLU A 223 8.76 6.76 -4.95
C GLU A 223 10.27 6.48 -5.08
N SER A 224 10.74 5.45 -4.37
CA SER A 224 12.09 4.93 -4.44
C SER A 224 12.07 3.40 -4.52
N VAL A 225 13.02 2.82 -5.23
CA VAL A 225 13.25 1.35 -5.26
C VAL A 225 13.56 0.82 -3.86
N ASP A 226 14.11 1.66 -2.96
CA ASP A 226 14.37 1.29 -1.56
C ASP A 226 13.12 0.80 -0.83
N ILE A 227 11.94 1.29 -1.23
CA ILE A 227 10.67 0.79 -0.69
C ILE A 227 10.46 -0.67 -1.10
N THR A 228 10.83 -1.04 -2.31
CA THR A 228 10.76 -2.43 -2.79
C THR A 228 11.84 -3.30 -2.14
N TYR A 229 13.00 -2.75 -1.82
CA TYR A 229 14.04 -3.48 -1.10
C TYR A 229 13.68 -3.83 0.36
N LYS A 230 12.62 -3.27 0.93
CA LYS A 230 12.07 -3.77 2.21
C LYS A 230 11.60 -5.22 2.12
N TYR A 231 11.37 -5.71 0.91
CA TYR A 231 11.06 -7.10 0.60
C TYR A 231 12.29 -7.91 0.19
N ALA A 232 13.52 -7.40 0.43
CA ALA A 232 14.75 -8.03 -0.04
C ALA A 232 14.89 -9.49 0.44
N HIS A 233 14.36 -9.80 1.64
CA HIS A 233 14.36 -11.14 2.21
C HIS A 233 13.49 -12.15 1.45
N LEU A 234 12.57 -11.68 0.58
CA LEU A 234 11.72 -12.52 -0.28
C LEU A 234 12.39 -12.82 -1.64
N PHE A 235 13.42 -12.04 -2.03
CA PHE A 235 14.12 -12.31 -3.28
C PHE A 235 14.96 -13.58 -3.14
N PRO A 236 14.78 -14.57 -4.05
CA PRO A 236 15.58 -15.78 -4.01
C PRO A 236 17.07 -15.48 -4.23
N SER A 237 17.94 -16.23 -3.56
CA SER A 237 19.36 -16.16 -3.83
C SER A 237 19.66 -16.74 -5.21
N LYS A 238 20.26 -15.95 -6.07
CA LYS A 238 20.64 -16.35 -7.44
C LYS A 238 22.12 -16.72 -7.56
N GLN A 239 22.82 -16.90 -6.43
CA GLN A 239 24.28 -17.18 -6.44
C GLN A 239 24.64 -18.43 -7.25
N GLN A 240 23.88 -19.51 -7.08
CA GLN A 240 24.11 -20.75 -7.82
C GLN A 240 23.77 -20.58 -9.31
N GLU A 241 22.67 -19.91 -9.65
CA GLU A 241 22.30 -19.61 -11.04
C GLU A 241 23.35 -18.73 -11.72
N MET A 242 23.87 -17.72 -11.01
CA MET A 242 24.93 -16.85 -11.50
C MET A 242 26.20 -17.66 -11.78
N ALA A 243 26.64 -18.53 -10.86
CA ALA A 243 27.80 -19.37 -11.04
C ALA A 243 27.65 -20.30 -12.25
N GLN A 244 26.48 -20.94 -12.39
CA GLN A 244 26.22 -21.82 -13.54
C GLN A 244 26.25 -21.08 -14.88
N LYS A 245 25.65 -19.89 -14.94
CA LYS A 245 25.68 -19.05 -16.16
C LYS A 245 27.06 -18.57 -16.52
N LEU A 246 27.86 -18.20 -15.52
CA LEU A 246 29.29 -17.84 -15.74
C LEU A 246 30.10 -19.02 -16.26
N ASP A 247 29.85 -20.24 -15.77
CA ASP A 247 30.49 -21.46 -16.28
C ASP A 247 30.09 -21.77 -17.72
N MET A 248 28.84 -21.52 -18.11
CA MET A 248 28.36 -21.67 -19.48
C MET A 248 29.04 -20.68 -20.42
N GLU A 249 29.02 -19.39 -20.06
CA GLU A 249 29.62 -18.31 -20.84
C GLU A 249 31.11 -18.56 -21.14
N ARG A 250 31.86 -19.10 -20.15
CA ARG A 250 33.28 -19.45 -20.33
C ARG A 250 33.51 -20.60 -21.30
N LYS A 251 32.51 -21.52 -21.44
CA LYS A 251 32.64 -22.67 -22.35
C LYS A 251 32.30 -22.36 -23.78
N GLU A 252 31.51 -21.29 -24.01
CA GLU A 252 31.07 -20.85 -25.34
C GLU A 252 32.03 -19.82 -25.98
N GLY A 253 32.99 -19.27 -25.24
CA GLY A 253 34.07 -18.37 -25.73
C GLY A 253 35.39 -19.08 -25.84
#